data_c7900c4dbc0bceca506ae661f3f6d03d
#
_entry.id   c7900c4dbc0bceca506ae661f3f6d03d
#
_cell.length_a   1.000
_cell.length_b   1.000
_cell.length_c   1.000
_cell.angle_alpha   90.00
_cell.angle_beta   90.00
_cell.angle_gamma   90.00
#
_symmetry.space_group_name_H-M   'P 1'
#
loop_
_entity.id
_entity.type
_entity.pdbx_description
1 polymer ?
#
loop_
_entity_poly.entity_id
_entity_poly.type
_entity_poly.pdbx_seq_one_letter_code
_entity_poly.pdbx_strand_id
1 'polypeptide(L)'
;MLLLCTRNILQIMKVFEKNADLQNALFAARKQGQSVGFVPTMGALHEGHASLIKRSAKENDVTVVSVFLNPTQFNDPADLERYPRTLKADCALCEACGADFVFAPTVSDIYPTPDTRHFEFPPQTTVMEGAHRPGHFNGVCQVVSRLFYIVQPTRSYFGEKDWQQIAVIRRLVAYIGSHVEIVPCPVVREADGVALSSRNKLLTPEERAIAPHIARALMESIDYAKTHTVAETHDHVVSTINAIDGLEVEYFQIVDGNTLLDVQDWQDSDYVVGCITVYCGKTPIRLIDHIKYKE
;
A
#
# COMPACT_ATOMS: atom_id res chain seq x y z
N MET A 1 10.91 0.49 -35.53
CA MET A 1 10.97 -0.97 -35.45
C MET A 1 10.51 -1.34 -34.06
N LEU A 2 9.20 -1.62 -33.89
CA LEU A 2 8.60 -2.00 -32.60
C LEU A 2 9.04 -3.43 -32.29
N LEU A 3 9.95 -3.61 -31.35
CA LEU A 3 10.17 -4.89 -30.69
C LEU A 3 9.00 -5.11 -29.71
N LEU A 4 7.98 -5.81 -30.22
CA LEU A 4 6.97 -6.42 -29.36
C LEU A 4 7.71 -7.46 -28.48
N CYS A 5 7.88 -7.12 -27.20
CA CYS A 5 8.37 -8.05 -26.19
C CYS A 5 7.31 -9.15 -26.03
N THR A 6 7.45 -10.23 -26.80
CA THR A 6 6.61 -11.42 -26.64
C THR A 6 7.09 -12.15 -25.39
N ARG A 7 6.42 -11.89 -24.26
CA ARG A 7 6.56 -12.75 -23.08
C ARG A 7 6.27 -14.19 -23.52
N ASN A 8 7.20 -15.10 -23.26
CA ASN A 8 7.02 -16.53 -23.55
C ASN A 8 5.82 -17.04 -22.74
N ILE A 9 4.75 -17.43 -23.41
CA ILE A 9 3.44 -17.81 -22.87
C ILE A 9 3.46 -19.11 -22.02
N LEU A 10 4.63 -19.67 -21.73
CA LEU A 10 4.78 -20.95 -21.04
C LEU A 10 5.72 -20.94 -19.82
N GLN A 11 6.01 -19.77 -19.26
CA GLN A 11 6.81 -19.75 -18.03
C GLN A 11 5.89 -19.98 -16.83
N ILE A 12 5.91 -21.21 -16.25
CA ILE A 12 5.19 -21.54 -15.02
C ILE A 12 5.74 -20.65 -13.89
N MET A 13 4.86 -19.95 -13.19
CA MET A 13 5.21 -19.16 -12.01
C MET A 13 5.91 -20.05 -10.96
N LYS A 14 6.99 -19.54 -10.37
CA LYS A 14 7.73 -20.26 -9.32
C LYS A 14 7.51 -19.63 -7.95
N VAL A 15 7.37 -20.47 -6.93
CA VAL A 15 7.30 -20.06 -5.53
C VAL A 15 8.66 -20.32 -4.87
N PHE A 16 9.21 -19.31 -4.23
CA PHE A 16 10.45 -19.36 -3.47
C PHE A 16 10.18 -19.07 -1.99
N GLU A 17 10.69 -19.92 -1.12
CA GLU A 17 10.63 -19.72 0.33
C GLU A 17 11.97 -19.27 0.91
N LYS A 18 13.07 -19.52 0.20
CA LYS A 18 14.42 -19.17 0.65
C LYS A 18 15.01 -17.99 -0.12
N ASN A 19 15.66 -17.09 0.62
CA ASN A 19 16.33 -15.92 0.05
C ASN A 19 17.33 -16.31 -1.06
N ALA A 20 18.17 -17.33 -0.81
CA ALA A 20 19.20 -17.74 -1.73
C ALA A 20 18.64 -18.24 -3.07
N ASP A 21 17.53 -18.98 -3.04
CA ASP A 21 16.92 -19.55 -4.25
C ASP A 21 16.33 -18.43 -5.12
N LEU A 22 15.59 -17.48 -4.50
CA LEU A 22 15.10 -16.31 -5.21
C LEU A 22 16.25 -15.47 -5.78
N GLN A 23 17.27 -15.19 -4.97
CA GLN A 23 18.42 -14.38 -5.40
C GLN A 23 19.16 -15.02 -6.58
N ASN A 24 19.33 -16.35 -6.60
CA ASN A 24 19.95 -17.08 -7.72
C ASN A 24 19.11 -16.92 -9.00
N ALA A 25 17.77 -17.06 -8.91
CA ALA A 25 16.89 -16.86 -10.05
C ALA A 25 16.95 -15.42 -10.59
N LEU A 26 16.91 -14.42 -9.70
CA LEU A 26 17.01 -13.01 -10.07
C LEU A 26 18.39 -12.62 -10.61
N PHE A 27 19.45 -13.22 -10.10
CA PHE A 27 20.79 -13.03 -10.65
C PHE A 27 20.89 -13.50 -12.10
N ALA A 28 20.28 -14.65 -12.42
CA ALA A 28 20.24 -15.14 -13.79
C ALA A 28 19.47 -14.20 -14.73
N ALA A 29 18.34 -13.66 -14.25
CA ALA A 29 17.57 -12.65 -15.01
C ALA A 29 18.37 -11.37 -15.27
N ARG A 30 19.01 -10.82 -14.23
CA ARG A 30 19.84 -9.61 -14.36
C ARG A 30 21.05 -9.77 -15.29
N LYS A 31 21.67 -10.97 -15.30
CA LYS A 31 22.75 -11.26 -16.26
C LYS A 31 22.31 -11.14 -17.72
N GLN A 32 20.99 -11.29 -17.97
CA GLN A 32 20.39 -11.13 -19.29
C GLN A 32 19.91 -9.68 -19.54
N GLY A 33 20.21 -8.75 -18.62
CA GLY A 33 19.78 -7.35 -18.72
C GLY A 33 18.29 -7.14 -18.43
N GLN A 34 17.60 -8.12 -17.83
CA GLN A 34 16.17 -8.04 -17.55
C GLN A 34 15.87 -7.12 -16.36
N SER A 35 14.84 -6.30 -16.52
CA SER A 35 14.26 -5.48 -15.46
C SER A 35 13.44 -6.33 -14.49
N VAL A 36 13.44 -5.94 -13.20
CA VAL A 36 12.70 -6.64 -12.14
C VAL A 36 11.70 -5.69 -11.52
N GLY A 37 10.41 -6.00 -11.67
CA GLY A 37 9.31 -5.38 -10.94
C GLY A 37 9.02 -6.11 -9.64
N PHE A 38 8.72 -5.37 -8.58
CA PHE A 38 8.44 -5.94 -7.27
C PHE A 38 7.14 -5.41 -6.68
N VAL A 39 6.31 -6.31 -6.17
CA VAL A 39 5.06 -5.99 -5.47
C VAL A 39 5.14 -6.57 -4.06
N PRO A 40 5.53 -5.78 -3.04
CA PRO A 40 5.54 -6.23 -1.66
C PRO A 40 4.11 -6.32 -1.11
N THR A 41 3.74 -7.48 -0.56
CA THR A 41 2.44 -7.71 0.07
C THR A 41 2.55 -8.52 1.36
N MET A 42 1.50 -8.47 2.16
CA MET A 42 1.35 -9.33 3.34
C MET A 42 0.52 -10.60 3.08
N GLY A 43 0.11 -10.84 1.83
CA GLY A 43 -0.85 -11.88 1.49
C GLY A 43 -2.31 -11.42 1.62
N ALA A 44 -3.26 -12.35 1.60
CA ALA A 44 -4.70 -12.09 1.50
C ALA A 44 -5.04 -11.18 0.32
N LEU A 45 -4.51 -11.54 -0.85
CA LEU A 45 -4.55 -10.72 -2.05
C LEU A 45 -5.99 -10.51 -2.56
N HIS A 46 -6.22 -9.37 -3.19
CA HIS A 46 -7.49 -8.96 -3.78
C HIS A 46 -7.22 -8.17 -5.08
N GLU A 47 -8.28 -7.74 -5.79
CA GLU A 47 -8.16 -7.04 -7.08
C GLU A 47 -7.29 -5.76 -7.02
N GLY A 48 -7.20 -5.09 -5.87
CA GLY A 48 -6.24 -4.01 -5.65
C GLY A 48 -4.80 -4.47 -5.84
N HIS A 49 -4.41 -5.61 -5.24
CA HIS A 49 -3.09 -6.20 -5.45
C HIS A 49 -2.92 -6.73 -6.88
N ALA A 50 -3.99 -7.31 -7.46
CA ALA A 50 -3.99 -7.77 -8.84
C ALA A 50 -3.64 -6.65 -9.83
N SER A 51 -4.13 -5.42 -9.60
CA SER A 51 -3.81 -4.26 -10.44
C SER A 51 -2.31 -3.91 -10.40
N LEU A 52 -1.69 -3.97 -9.20
CA LEU A 52 -0.24 -3.75 -9.02
C LEU A 52 0.57 -4.79 -9.78
N ILE A 53 0.19 -6.08 -9.64
CA ILE A 53 0.88 -7.20 -10.27
C ILE A 53 0.78 -7.11 -11.79
N LYS A 54 -0.42 -6.87 -12.34
CA LYS A 54 -0.65 -6.69 -13.78
C LYS A 54 0.16 -5.53 -14.34
N ARG A 55 0.25 -4.41 -13.60
CA ARG A 55 1.07 -3.26 -13.99
C ARG A 55 2.55 -3.60 -13.99
N SER A 56 3.05 -4.23 -12.91
CA SER A 56 4.44 -4.70 -12.83
C SER A 56 4.77 -5.64 -13.99
N ALA A 57 3.90 -6.61 -14.27
CA ALA A 57 4.06 -7.58 -15.35
C ALA A 57 4.09 -6.94 -16.75
N LYS A 58 3.43 -5.81 -16.93
CA LYS A 58 3.43 -5.04 -18.19
C LYS A 58 4.70 -4.20 -18.36
N GLU A 59 5.26 -3.70 -17.26
CA GLU A 59 6.34 -2.70 -17.27
C GLU A 59 7.74 -3.29 -17.03
N ASN A 60 7.83 -4.60 -16.67
CA ASN A 60 9.10 -5.27 -16.41
C ASN A 60 9.18 -6.64 -17.07
N ASP A 61 10.41 -7.13 -17.25
CA ASP A 61 10.68 -8.44 -17.82
C ASP A 61 10.38 -9.57 -16.82
N VAL A 62 10.65 -9.33 -15.53
CA VAL A 62 10.38 -10.26 -14.42
C VAL A 62 9.57 -9.55 -13.36
N THR A 63 8.48 -10.17 -12.90
CA THR A 63 7.66 -9.69 -11.78
C THR A 63 7.75 -10.62 -10.59
N VAL A 64 8.15 -10.06 -9.44
CA VAL A 64 8.22 -10.72 -8.15
C VAL A 64 7.11 -10.18 -7.25
N VAL A 65 6.36 -11.05 -6.60
CA VAL A 65 5.38 -10.69 -5.56
C VAL A 65 5.83 -11.32 -4.25
N SER A 66 6.02 -10.53 -3.19
CA SER A 66 6.20 -11.14 -1.87
C SER A 66 4.87 -11.34 -1.16
N VAL A 67 4.73 -12.50 -0.51
CA VAL A 67 3.63 -12.84 0.38
C VAL A 67 4.24 -13.09 1.76
N PHE A 68 4.39 -12.02 2.54
CA PHE A 68 5.06 -12.07 3.84
C PHE A 68 4.33 -11.24 4.88
N LEU A 69 3.73 -11.90 5.86
CA LEU A 69 3.08 -11.25 7.00
C LEU A 69 4.15 -10.79 7.99
N ASN A 70 4.48 -9.50 7.93
CA ASN A 70 5.54 -8.92 8.74
C ASN A 70 5.06 -8.63 10.17
N PRO A 71 5.58 -9.31 11.21
CA PRO A 71 5.11 -9.10 12.57
C PRO A 71 5.52 -7.73 13.15
N THR A 72 6.63 -7.13 12.69
CA THR A 72 7.19 -5.92 13.30
C THR A 72 6.39 -4.64 13.03
N GLN A 73 5.45 -4.67 12.07
CA GLN A 73 4.61 -3.52 11.72
C GLN A 73 3.22 -3.54 12.39
N PHE A 74 2.92 -4.59 13.17
CA PHE A 74 1.65 -4.70 13.90
C PHE A 74 1.80 -4.15 15.30
N ASN A 75 0.96 -3.17 15.66
CA ASN A 75 0.89 -2.61 17.01
C ASN A 75 0.04 -3.48 17.94
N ASP A 76 -0.98 -4.16 17.38
CA ASP A 76 -1.89 -5.06 18.08
C ASP A 76 -1.58 -6.53 17.71
N PRO A 77 -1.15 -7.36 18.67
CA PRO A 77 -0.96 -8.79 18.44
C PRO A 77 -2.23 -9.51 17.96
N ALA A 78 -3.41 -9.06 18.37
CA ALA A 78 -4.67 -9.65 17.94
C ALA A 78 -4.97 -9.35 16.45
N ASP A 79 -4.55 -8.19 15.91
CA ASP A 79 -4.64 -7.89 14.47
C ASP A 79 -3.72 -8.81 13.67
N LEU A 80 -2.49 -9.04 14.15
CA LEU A 80 -1.55 -9.98 13.53
C LEU A 80 -2.10 -11.43 13.54
N GLU A 81 -2.71 -11.86 14.63
CA GLU A 81 -3.26 -13.23 14.75
C GLU A 81 -4.43 -13.44 13.80
N ARG A 82 -5.35 -12.47 13.74
CA ARG A 82 -6.56 -12.51 12.88
C ARG A 82 -6.27 -12.26 11.40
N TYR A 83 -5.05 -11.81 11.05
CA TYR A 83 -4.75 -11.50 9.65
C TYR A 83 -4.83 -12.76 8.78
N PRO A 84 -5.57 -12.72 7.65
CA PRO A 84 -5.81 -13.91 6.83
C PRO A 84 -4.50 -14.47 6.22
N ARG A 85 -4.37 -15.79 6.20
CA ARG A 85 -3.25 -16.52 5.61
C ARG A 85 -3.76 -17.43 4.50
N THR A 86 -3.60 -17.00 3.25
CA THR A 86 -4.26 -17.59 2.07
C THR A 86 -3.27 -17.89 0.94
N LEU A 87 -2.04 -18.35 1.27
CA LEU A 87 -0.93 -18.50 0.31
C LEU A 87 -1.33 -19.22 -0.99
N LYS A 88 -2.12 -20.29 -0.92
CA LYS A 88 -2.57 -21.02 -2.12
C LYS A 88 -3.42 -20.16 -3.06
N ALA A 89 -4.36 -19.40 -2.50
CA ALA A 89 -5.21 -18.48 -3.27
C ALA A 89 -4.39 -17.28 -3.78
N ASP A 90 -3.46 -16.79 -2.96
CA ASP A 90 -2.55 -15.70 -3.33
C ASP A 90 -1.66 -16.10 -4.51
N CYS A 91 -1.08 -17.31 -4.50
CA CYS A 91 -0.31 -17.82 -5.62
C CYS A 91 -1.15 -17.94 -6.90
N ALA A 92 -2.38 -18.44 -6.81
CA ALA A 92 -3.27 -18.53 -7.97
C ALA A 92 -3.58 -17.16 -8.58
N LEU A 93 -3.81 -16.14 -7.73
CA LEU A 93 -4.03 -14.78 -8.19
C LEU A 93 -2.75 -14.19 -8.82
N CYS A 94 -1.59 -14.41 -8.22
CA CYS A 94 -0.29 -13.97 -8.76
C CYS A 94 -0.05 -14.54 -10.16
N GLU A 95 -0.27 -15.83 -10.34
CA GLU A 95 -0.11 -16.51 -11.63
C GLU A 95 -1.08 -15.96 -12.68
N ALA A 96 -2.35 -15.82 -12.33
CA ALA A 96 -3.37 -15.24 -13.20
C ALA A 96 -3.07 -13.78 -13.62
N CYS A 97 -2.33 -13.03 -12.78
CA CYS A 97 -1.93 -11.66 -13.05
C CYS A 97 -0.58 -11.52 -13.77
N GLY A 98 0.11 -12.65 -14.05
CA GLY A 98 1.36 -12.69 -14.80
C GLY A 98 2.60 -12.45 -13.94
N ALA A 99 2.59 -12.76 -12.65
CA ALA A 99 3.79 -12.83 -11.84
C ALA A 99 4.67 -13.99 -12.30
N ASP A 100 5.99 -13.81 -12.32
CA ASP A 100 6.96 -14.85 -12.62
C ASP A 100 7.39 -15.58 -11.34
N PHE A 101 7.52 -14.84 -10.25
CA PHE A 101 7.96 -15.36 -8.97
C PHE A 101 7.06 -14.89 -7.81
N VAL A 102 6.71 -15.82 -6.94
CA VAL A 102 6.17 -15.55 -5.60
C VAL A 102 7.26 -15.81 -4.58
N PHE A 103 7.49 -14.86 -3.69
CA PHE A 103 8.41 -14.99 -2.58
C PHE A 103 7.62 -15.08 -1.28
N ALA A 104 7.60 -16.28 -0.67
CA ALA A 104 6.85 -16.57 0.55
C ALA A 104 7.79 -17.03 1.68
N PRO A 105 8.67 -16.13 2.19
CA PRO A 105 9.66 -16.49 3.19
C PRO A 105 9.05 -16.66 4.58
N THR A 106 9.77 -17.34 5.47
CA THR A 106 9.48 -17.37 6.90
C THR A 106 10.02 -16.11 7.59
N VAL A 107 9.58 -15.85 8.84
CA VAL A 107 10.11 -14.75 9.65
C VAL A 107 11.62 -14.85 9.82
N SER A 108 12.15 -16.07 10.03
CA SER A 108 13.60 -16.28 10.18
C SER A 108 14.40 -16.08 8.89
N ASP A 109 13.77 -16.21 7.72
CA ASP A 109 14.43 -15.90 6.45
C ASP A 109 14.59 -14.38 6.26
N ILE A 110 13.62 -13.59 6.70
CA ILE A 110 13.68 -12.12 6.64
C ILE A 110 14.48 -11.55 7.82
N TYR A 111 14.29 -12.10 9.03
CA TYR A 111 14.93 -11.66 10.27
C TYR A 111 15.73 -12.81 10.90
N PRO A 112 16.91 -13.18 10.35
CA PRO A 112 17.77 -14.21 10.96
C PRO A 112 18.27 -13.78 12.36
N THR A 113 18.32 -12.49 12.60
CA THR A 113 18.54 -11.84 13.90
C THR A 113 17.55 -10.70 14.05
N PRO A 114 17.17 -10.31 15.30
CA PRO A 114 16.31 -9.16 15.53
C PRO A 114 16.82 -7.91 14.79
N ASP A 115 15.93 -7.19 14.11
CA ASP A 115 16.29 -5.95 13.43
C ASP A 115 16.22 -4.79 14.43
N THR A 116 17.37 -4.29 14.82
CA THR A 116 17.50 -3.18 15.78
C THR A 116 17.60 -1.81 15.10
N ARG A 117 17.52 -1.76 13.76
CA ARG A 117 17.54 -0.49 13.03
C ARG A 117 16.30 0.32 13.36
N HIS A 118 16.49 1.60 13.58
CA HIS A 118 15.41 2.54 13.79
C HIS A 118 15.33 3.50 12.60
N PHE A 119 14.14 3.59 12.00
CA PHE A 119 13.85 4.47 10.89
C PHE A 119 12.82 5.50 11.33
N GLU A 120 13.21 6.75 11.26
CA GLU A 120 12.33 7.88 11.59
C GLU A 120 12.56 8.99 10.55
N PHE A 121 11.49 9.40 9.90
CA PHE A 121 11.50 10.39 8.83
C PHE A 121 10.37 11.40 9.06
N PRO A 122 10.48 12.32 10.05
CA PRO A 122 9.43 13.32 10.24
C PRO A 122 9.38 14.29 9.03
N PRO A 123 8.18 14.78 8.67
CA PRO A 123 6.88 14.43 9.26
C PRO A 123 6.31 13.08 8.80
N GLN A 124 6.84 12.45 7.73
CA GLN A 124 6.24 11.29 7.06
C GLN A 124 5.97 10.10 7.99
N THR A 125 6.73 9.94 9.08
CA THR A 125 6.53 8.84 10.05
C THR A 125 5.81 9.24 11.32
N THR A 126 5.48 10.53 11.51
CA THR A 126 4.99 11.06 12.80
C THR A 126 3.61 11.71 12.74
N VAL A 127 3.03 11.89 11.54
CA VAL A 127 1.68 12.41 11.33
C VAL A 127 0.72 11.26 10.98
N MET A 128 -0.59 11.50 10.96
CA MET A 128 -1.63 10.56 10.51
C MET A 128 -1.43 9.14 11.06
N GLU A 129 -1.29 8.10 10.21
CA GLU A 129 -1.03 6.72 10.66
C GLU A 129 0.20 6.62 11.58
N GLY A 130 1.23 7.43 11.37
CA GLY A 130 2.42 7.44 12.21
C GLY A 130 2.13 7.91 13.65
N ALA A 131 1.25 8.89 13.82
CA ALA A 131 0.79 9.36 15.13
C ALA A 131 -0.14 8.35 15.82
N HIS A 132 -1.06 7.75 15.06
CA HIS A 132 -2.06 6.80 15.58
C HIS A 132 -1.53 5.36 15.75
N ARG A 133 -0.40 5.04 15.11
CA ARG A 133 0.22 3.71 15.15
C ARG A 133 1.72 3.79 15.44
N PRO A 134 2.13 4.15 16.68
CA PRO A 134 3.55 4.28 17.04
C PRO A 134 4.35 3.03 16.68
N GLY A 135 5.50 3.20 16.00
CA GLY A 135 6.37 2.10 15.57
C GLY A 135 5.96 1.39 14.27
N HIS A 136 4.75 1.60 13.75
CA HIS A 136 4.27 0.98 12.51
C HIS A 136 5.22 1.22 11.33
N PHE A 137 5.53 2.47 11.03
CA PHE A 137 6.41 2.80 9.91
C PHE A 137 7.85 2.38 10.11
N ASN A 138 8.33 2.28 11.36
CA ASN A 138 9.63 1.65 11.62
C ASN A 138 9.61 0.18 11.17
N GLY A 139 8.59 -0.58 11.54
CA GLY A 139 8.40 -1.97 11.07
C GLY A 139 8.27 -2.10 9.56
N VAL A 140 7.55 -1.18 8.91
CA VAL A 140 7.43 -1.12 7.44
C VAL A 140 8.80 -0.86 6.80
N CYS A 141 9.56 0.10 7.30
CA CYS A 141 10.91 0.39 6.79
C CYS A 141 11.88 -0.77 6.99
N GLN A 142 11.82 -1.44 8.15
CA GLN A 142 12.62 -2.63 8.42
C GLN A 142 12.35 -3.73 7.37
N VAL A 143 11.10 -4.11 7.16
CA VAL A 143 10.78 -5.17 6.21
C VAL A 143 11.07 -4.78 4.77
N VAL A 144 10.67 -3.58 4.34
CA VAL A 144 10.84 -3.16 2.94
C VAL A 144 12.31 -3.00 2.59
N SER A 145 13.16 -2.46 3.49
CA SER A 145 14.61 -2.39 3.26
C SER A 145 15.23 -3.78 3.09
N ARG A 146 14.80 -4.79 3.85
CA ARG A 146 15.26 -6.17 3.70
C ARG A 146 14.78 -6.81 2.40
N LEU A 147 13.51 -6.62 2.05
CA LEU A 147 12.95 -7.10 0.79
C LEU A 147 13.65 -6.45 -0.41
N PHE A 148 13.95 -5.15 -0.37
CA PHE A 148 14.72 -4.48 -1.41
C PHE A 148 16.15 -5.01 -1.52
N TYR A 149 16.80 -5.32 -0.39
CA TYR A 149 18.12 -5.96 -0.40
C TYR A 149 18.08 -7.37 -1.03
N ILE A 150 17.03 -8.16 -0.75
CA ILE A 150 16.88 -9.52 -1.28
C ILE A 150 16.51 -9.49 -2.76
N VAL A 151 15.49 -8.70 -3.14
CA VAL A 151 14.92 -8.67 -4.49
C VAL A 151 15.72 -7.77 -5.43
N GLN A 152 16.32 -6.68 -4.94
CA GLN A 152 17.01 -5.64 -5.73
C GLN A 152 16.21 -5.24 -6.99
N PRO A 153 14.98 -4.72 -6.82
CA PRO A 153 14.10 -4.45 -7.94
C PRO A 153 14.53 -3.20 -8.73
N THR A 154 14.19 -3.16 -10.03
CA THR A 154 14.25 -1.95 -10.85
C THR A 154 13.12 -0.99 -10.44
N ARG A 155 11.89 -1.55 -10.28
CA ARG A 155 10.68 -0.82 -9.87
C ARG A 155 9.97 -1.57 -8.76
N SER A 156 9.37 -0.82 -7.83
CA SER A 156 8.50 -1.40 -6.81
C SER A 156 7.15 -0.68 -6.77
N TYR A 157 6.06 -1.44 -6.75
CA TYR A 157 4.69 -0.97 -6.96
C TYR A 157 3.94 -0.93 -5.65
N PHE A 158 3.34 0.23 -5.33
CA PHE A 158 2.58 0.48 -4.11
C PHE A 158 1.23 1.12 -4.44
N GLY A 159 0.18 0.67 -3.75
CA GLY A 159 -1.15 1.24 -3.91
C GLY A 159 -1.29 2.61 -3.24
N GLU A 160 -1.84 3.59 -3.96
CA GLU A 160 -2.10 4.94 -3.45
C GLU A 160 -3.08 4.96 -2.27
N LYS A 161 -3.85 3.89 -2.06
CA LYS A 161 -4.72 3.77 -0.87
C LYS A 161 -3.94 4.01 0.42
N ASP A 162 -2.72 3.50 0.50
CA ASP A 162 -1.81 3.70 1.62
C ASP A 162 -0.84 4.85 1.31
N TRP A 163 -1.39 6.06 1.07
CA TRP A 163 -0.67 7.25 0.56
C TRP A 163 0.58 7.58 1.38
N GLN A 164 0.42 7.66 2.70
CA GLN A 164 1.54 7.96 3.60
C GLN A 164 2.64 6.91 3.52
N GLN A 165 2.31 5.64 3.32
CA GLN A 165 3.31 4.58 3.13
C GLN A 165 4.21 4.87 1.92
N ILE A 166 3.64 5.36 0.81
CA ILE A 166 4.42 5.71 -0.39
C ILE A 166 5.43 6.83 -0.06
N ALA A 167 5.00 7.86 0.66
CA ALA A 167 5.90 8.94 1.09
C ALA A 167 7.03 8.43 1.99
N VAL A 168 6.71 7.58 2.97
CA VAL A 168 7.69 6.94 3.85
C VAL A 168 8.68 6.08 3.06
N ILE A 169 8.21 5.26 2.11
CA ILE A 169 9.08 4.39 1.31
C ILE A 169 10.00 5.20 0.39
N ARG A 170 9.54 6.32 -0.17
CA ARG A 170 10.41 7.24 -0.94
C ARG A 170 11.54 7.79 -0.06
N ARG A 171 11.25 8.16 1.19
CA ARG A 171 12.29 8.58 2.16
C ARG A 171 13.23 7.45 2.50
N LEU A 172 12.72 6.23 2.70
CA LEU A 172 13.53 5.04 2.95
C LEU A 172 14.49 4.77 1.77
N VAL A 173 14.01 4.79 0.53
CA VAL A 173 14.82 4.58 -0.67
C VAL A 173 15.99 5.56 -0.73
N ALA A 174 15.73 6.85 -0.50
CA ALA A 174 16.78 7.88 -0.45
C ALA A 174 17.77 7.61 0.71
N TYR A 175 17.27 7.24 1.89
CA TYR A 175 18.07 6.98 3.08
C TYR A 175 19.02 5.80 2.92
N ILE A 176 18.56 4.68 2.32
CA ILE A 176 19.39 3.48 2.10
C ILE A 176 20.24 3.57 0.81
N GLY A 177 20.17 4.66 0.07
CA GLY A 177 20.91 4.83 -1.19
C GLY A 177 20.49 3.85 -2.29
N SER A 178 19.22 3.41 -2.29
CA SER A 178 18.70 2.49 -3.31
C SER A 178 18.32 3.22 -4.59
N HIS A 179 18.46 2.56 -5.74
CA HIS A 179 18.05 3.08 -7.05
C HIS A 179 16.67 2.60 -7.49
N VAL A 180 15.91 1.94 -6.62
CA VAL A 180 14.58 1.45 -6.96
C VAL A 180 13.62 2.61 -7.24
N GLU A 181 12.95 2.54 -8.37
CA GLU A 181 11.86 3.46 -8.72
C GLU A 181 10.59 3.05 -7.97
N ILE A 182 10.01 3.97 -7.21
CA ILE A 182 8.74 3.74 -6.51
C ILE A 182 7.58 4.19 -7.41
N VAL A 183 6.77 3.22 -7.80
CA VAL A 183 5.65 3.42 -8.72
C VAL A 183 4.33 3.42 -7.93
N PRO A 184 3.67 4.58 -7.75
CA PRO A 184 2.35 4.65 -7.17
C PRO A 184 1.31 4.09 -8.16
N CYS A 185 0.33 3.36 -7.64
CA CYS A 185 -0.74 2.78 -8.43
C CYS A 185 -2.10 3.25 -7.91
N PRO A 186 -3.02 3.68 -8.78
CA PRO A 186 -4.33 4.19 -8.38
C PRO A 186 -5.10 3.26 -7.47
N VAL A 187 -5.95 3.82 -6.61
CA VAL A 187 -6.87 3.05 -5.77
C VAL A 187 -7.85 2.28 -6.65
N VAL A 188 -7.94 0.99 -6.40
CA VAL A 188 -9.01 0.15 -6.97
C VAL A 188 -10.18 0.16 -6.00
N ARG A 189 -11.36 0.47 -6.51
CA ARG A 189 -12.60 0.59 -5.74
C ARG A 189 -13.60 -0.49 -6.15
N GLU A 190 -14.47 -0.87 -5.23
CA GLU A 190 -15.66 -1.65 -5.52
C GLU A 190 -16.69 -0.79 -6.29
N ALA A 191 -17.71 -1.42 -6.87
CA ALA A 191 -18.70 -0.72 -7.71
C ALA A 191 -19.44 0.42 -6.97
N ASP A 192 -19.51 0.36 -5.64
CA ASP A 192 -20.13 1.36 -4.76
C ASP A 192 -19.13 2.42 -4.23
N GLY A 193 -17.89 2.38 -4.70
CA GLY A 193 -16.85 3.35 -4.39
C GLY A 193 -15.91 2.97 -3.25
N VAL A 194 -16.22 1.94 -2.46
CA VAL A 194 -15.35 1.53 -1.33
C VAL A 194 -13.97 1.11 -1.83
N ALA A 195 -12.92 1.68 -1.24
CA ALA A 195 -11.54 1.30 -1.53
C ALA A 195 -11.29 -0.16 -1.14
N LEU A 196 -10.72 -0.95 -2.05
CA LEU A 196 -10.46 -2.37 -1.80
C LEU A 196 -9.42 -2.55 -0.68
N SER A 197 -9.79 -3.36 0.31
CA SER A 197 -8.94 -3.73 1.45
C SER A 197 -9.25 -5.16 1.89
N SER A 198 -8.22 -5.88 2.37
CA SER A 198 -8.43 -7.18 3.03
C SER A 198 -9.33 -7.06 4.27
N ARG A 199 -9.36 -5.89 4.91
CA ARG A 199 -10.23 -5.60 6.06
C ARG A 199 -11.71 -5.48 5.70
N ASN A 200 -12.08 -5.22 4.44
CA ASN A 200 -13.50 -5.18 4.03
C ASN A 200 -14.22 -6.50 4.29
N LYS A 201 -13.50 -7.63 4.29
CA LYS A 201 -14.05 -8.96 4.61
C LYS A 201 -14.42 -9.15 6.08
N LEU A 202 -14.00 -8.24 6.95
CA LEU A 202 -14.30 -8.28 8.39
C LEU A 202 -15.60 -7.53 8.73
N LEU A 203 -16.13 -6.72 7.80
CA LEU A 203 -17.35 -5.95 7.97
C LEU A 203 -18.57 -6.88 7.97
N THR A 204 -19.49 -6.64 8.90
CA THR A 204 -20.84 -7.24 8.83
C THR A 204 -21.61 -6.68 7.62
N PRO A 205 -22.72 -7.31 7.20
CA PRO A 205 -23.56 -6.76 6.13
C PRO A 205 -24.02 -5.31 6.39
N GLU A 206 -24.37 -4.98 7.64
CA GLU A 206 -24.80 -3.65 8.07
C GLU A 206 -23.64 -2.64 7.96
N GLU A 207 -22.47 -2.99 8.48
CA GLU A 207 -21.26 -2.17 8.39
C GLU A 207 -20.82 -1.98 6.93
N ARG A 208 -20.92 -3.04 6.13
CA ARG A 208 -20.59 -2.97 4.70
C ARG A 208 -21.55 -2.04 3.93
N ALA A 209 -22.82 -1.95 4.35
CA ALA A 209 -23.81 -1.07 3.73
C ALA A 209 -23.52 0.43 3.97
N ILE A 210 -22.91 0.78 5.11
CA ILE A 210 -22.56 2.18 5.43
C ILE A 210 -21.16 2.61 4.95
N ALA A 211 -20.24 1.66 4.76
CA ALA A 211 -18.85 1.94 4.33
C ALA A 211 -18.74 2.82 3.05
N PRO A 212 -19.64 2.72 2.03
CA PRO A 212 -19.58 3.57 0.83
C PRO A 212 -19.74 5.07 1.09
N HIS A 213 -20.30 5.47 2.23
CA HIS A 213 -20.43 6.89 2.57
C HIS A 213 -19.07 7.58 2.73
N ILE A 214 -18.02 6.83 3.13
CA ILE A 214 -16.65 7.38 3.24
C ILE A 214 -16.16 7.86 1.86
N ALA A 215 -16.18 6.96 0.87
CA ALA A 215 -15.74 7.30 -0.49
C ALA A 215 -16.61 8.38 -1.11
N ARG A 216 -17.93 8.36 -0.87
CA ARG A 216 -18.87 9.37 -1.38
C ARG A 216 -18.53 10.75 -0.82
N ALA A 217 -18.38 10.88 0.50
CA ALA A 217 -18.02 12.15 1.13
C ALA A 217 -16.70 12.71 0.59
N LEU A 218 -15.69 11.84 0.40
CA LEU A 218 -14.41 12.24 -0.19
C LEU A 218 -14.58 12.73 -1.65
N MET A 219 -15.35 12.02 -2.48
CA MET A 219 -15.56 12.39 -3.87
C MET A 219 -16.35 13.70 -3.99
N GLU A 220 -17.41 13.88 -3.21
CA GLU A 220 -18.23 15.10 -3.18
C GLU A 220 -17.43 16.30 -2.67
N SER A 221 -16.45 16.08 -1.79
CA SER A 221 -15.59 17.15 -1.27
C SER A 221 -14.71 17.82 -2.33
N ILE A 222 -14.43 17.15 -3.46
CA ILE A 222 -13.68 17.78 -4.58
C ILE A 222 -14.44 18.97 -5.14
N ASP A 223 -15.75 18.82 -5.35
CA ASP A 223 -16.58 19.93 -5.85
C ASP A 223 -16.81 21.00 -4.78
N TYR A 224 -16.94 20.59 -3.53
CA TYR A 224 -17.06 21.51 -2.39
C TYR A 224 -15.80 22.40 -2.24
N ALA A 225 -14.63 21.83 -2.39
CA ALA A 225 -13.34 22.52 -2.30
C ALA A 225 -13.14 23.63 -3.35
N LYS A 226 -13.88 23.58 -4.47
CA LYS A 226 -13.77 24.63 -5.52
C LYS A 226 -14.25 26.01 -5.07
N THR A 227 -15.10 26.07 -4.03
CA THR A 227 -15.72 27.30 -3.54
C THR A 227 -15.53 27.55 -2.05
N HIS A 228 -14.84 26.64 -1.36
CA HIS A 228 -14.64 26.69 0.08
C HIS A 228 -13.16 26.56 0.44
N THR A 229 -12.81 27.05 1.61
CA THR A 229 -11.45 26.94 2.16
C THR A 229 -11.08 25.51 2.52
N VAL A 230 -9.79 25.26 2.74
CA VAL A 230 -9.28 23.96 3.21
C VAL A 230 -9.95 23.56 4.53
N ALA A 231 -10.06 24.49 5.49
CA ALA A 231 -10.70 24.24 6.78
C ALA A 231 -12.19 23.89 6.65
N GLU A 232 -12.95 24.64 5.85
CA GLU A 232 -14.37 24.36 5.59
C GLU A 232 -14.55 23.01 4.91
N THR A 233 -13.66 22.66 3.96
CA THR A 233 -13.68 21.34 3.27
C THR A 233 -13.38 20.20 4.25
N HIS A 234 -12.39 20.39 5.12
CA HIS A 234 -12.08 19.44 6.19
C HIS A 234 -13.31 19.19 7.08
N ASP A 235 -13.91 20.25 7.62
CA ASP A 235 -15.03 20.15 8.56
C ASP A 235 -16.28 19.56 7.89
N HIS A 236 -16.49 19.87 6.61
CA HIS A 236 -17.57 19.28 5.81
C HIS A 236 -17.42 17.76 5.68
N VAL A 237 -16.23 17.27 5.32
CA VAL A 237 -15.97 15.80 5.20
C VAL A 237 -16.18 15.10 6.54
N VAL A 238 -15.56 15.64 7.61
CA VAL A 238 -15.64 15.05 8.95
C VAL A 238 -17.09 15.01 9.45
N SER A 239 -17.82 16.12 9.36
CA SER A 239 -19.22 16.21 9.80
C SER A 239 -20.14 15.30 8.98
N THR A 240 -19.94 15.24 7.66
CA THR A 240 -20.74 14.39 6.75
C THR A 240 -20.59 12.92 7.10
N ILE A 241 -19.36 12.44 7.36
CA ILE A 241 -19.11 11.05 7.71
C ILE A 241 -19.62 10.74 9.12
N ASN A 242 -19.34 11.61 10.11
CA ASN A 242 -19.76 11.40 11.50
C ASN A 242 -21.28 11.51 11.70
N ALA A 243 -22.03 12.04 10.73
CA ALA A 243 -23.49 12.05 10.75
C ALA A 243 -24.08 10.66 10.44
N ILE A 244 -23.29 9.71 9.96
CA ILE A 244 -23.72 8.33 9.67
C ILE A 244 -23.51 7.47 10.90
N ASP A 245 -24.61 6.93 11.45
CA ASP A 245 -24.51 6.02 12.59
C ASP A 245 -23.62 4.80 12.26
N GLY A 246 -22.65 4.53 13.12
CA GLY A 246 -21.66 3.48 12.95
C GLY A 246 -20.40 3.89 12.18
N LEU A 247 -20.24 5.15 11.77
CA LEU A 247 -18.98 5.70 11.25
C LEU A 247 -18.43 6.76 12.20
N GLU A 248 -17.11 6.70 12.45
CA GLU A 248 -16.40 7.68 13.27
C GLU A 248 -15.05 8.00 12.63
N VAL A 249 -14.83 9.25 12.26
CA VAL A 249 -13.56 9.71 11.70
C VAL A 249 -12.49 9.74 12.79
N GLU A 250 -11.44 8.92 12.65
CA GLU A 250 -10.27 8.97 13.54
C GLU A 250 -9.40 10.18 13.22
N TYR A 251 -9.15 10.41 11.94
CA TYR A 251 -8.54 11.63 11.42
C TYR A 251 -8.93 11.84 9.96
N PHE A 252 -8.96 13.08 9.54
CA PHE A 252 -8.91 13.53 8.16
C PHE A 252 -7.92 14.67 8.07
N GLN A 253 -6.89 14.55 7.22
CA GLN A 253 -5.89 15.60 7.05
C GLN A 253 -5.74 15.94 5.57
N ILE A 254 -5.76 17.24 5.25
CA ILE A 254 -5.51 17.77 3.91
C ILE A 254 -4.06 18.27 3.90
N VAL A 255 -3.23 17.60 3.11
CA VAL A 255 -1.77 17.75 3.17
C VAL A 255 -1.17 17.93 1.78
N ASP A 256 0.04 18.47 1.72
CA ASP A 256 0.90 18.33 0.54
C ASP A 256 1.23 16.86 0.31
N GLY A 257 0.94 16.37 -0.88
CA GLY A 257 1.03 14.94 -1.21
C GLY A 257 2.46 14.35 -1.21
N ASN A 258 3.49 15.19 -1.19
CA ASN A 258 4.88 14.76 -1.16
C ASN A 258 5.50 14.86 0.25
N THR A 259 5.24 15.97 0.93
CA THR A 259 5.84 16.28 2.24
C THR A 259 5.01 15.80 3.41
N LEU A 260 3.69 15.65 3.22
CA LEU A 260 2.68 15.37 4.25
C LEU A 260 2.56 16.49 5.31
N LEU A 261 3.01 17.70 4.99
CA LEU A 261 2.73 18.87 5.79
C LEU A 261 1.31 19.35 5.54
N ASP A 262 0.65 19.84 6.58
CA ASP A 262 -0.71 20.37 6.49
C ASP A 262 -0.76 21.56 5.51
N VAL A 263 -1.80 21.58 4.69
CA VAL A 263 -2.14 22.67 3.78
C VAL A 263 -3.20 23.54 4.47
N GLN A 264 -2.93 24.85 4.58
CA GLN A 264 -3.85 25.82 5.18
C GLN A 264 -4.64 26.57 4.11
N ASP A 265 -4.03 26.80 2.95
CA ASP A 265 -4.64 27.38 1.76
C ASP A 265 -4.39 26.50 0.54
N TRP A 266 -5.34 26.45 -0.40
CA TRP A 266 -5.20 25.68 -1.63
C TRP A 266 -3.99 26.09 -2.50
N GLN A 267 -3.41 27.28 -2.24
CA GLN A 267 -2.22 27.78 -2.94
C GLN A 267 -0.90 27.32 -2.29
N ASP A 268 -0.92 26.74 -1.10
CA ASP A 268 0.29 26.30 -0.38
C ASP A 268 1.03 25.16 -1.10
N SER A 269 0.33 24.40 -1.94
CA SER A 269 0.92 23.28 -2.69
C SER A 269 0.25 23.10 -4.05
N ASP A 270 1.02 22.63 -5.03
CA ASP A 270 0.52 22.17 -6.32
C ASP A 270 0.07 20.72 -6.31
N TYR A 271 0.26 20.02 -5.20
CA TYR A 271 -0.13 18.63 -5.05
C TYR A 271 -0.77 18.37 -3.70
N VAL A 272 -2.11 18.45 -3.65
CA VAL A 272 -2.88 18.41 -2.40
C VAL A 272 -3.72 17.14 -2.31
N VAL A 273 -3.57 16.41 -1.22
CA VAL A 273 -4.32 15.16 -0.94
C VAL A 273 -5.01 15.24 0.42
N GLY A 274 -6.22 14.67 0.49
CA GLY A 274 -6.91 14.41 1.75
C GLY A 274 -6.75 12.93 2.12
N CYS A 275 -6.18 12.66 3.29
CA CYS A 275 -6.01 11.31 3.82
C CYS A 275 -6.94 11.08 5.01
N ILE A 276 -7.66 9.98 5.03
CA ILE A 276 -8.66 9.69 6.05
C ILE A 276 -8.52 8.29 6.63
N THR A 277 -8.81 8.18 7.92
CA THR A 277 -9.13 6.92 8.59
C THR A 277 -10.47 7.04 9.30
N VAL A 278 -11.31 6.05 9.11
CA VAL A 278 -12.65 5.98 9.69
C VAL A 278 -12.81 4.64 10.40
N TYR A 279 -13.28 4.68 11.62
CA TYR A 279 -13.78 3.49 12.31
C TYR A 279 -15.19 3.16 11.80
N CYS A 280 -15.40 1.91 11.42
CA CYS A 280 -16.68 1.41 10.93
C CYS A 280 -17.16 0.29 11.84
N GLY A 281 -18.37 0.45 12.42
CA GLY A 281 -19.05 -0.54 13.19
C GLY A 281 -18.80 -0.52 14.70
N LYS A 282 -19.53 -1.40 15.41
CA LYS A 282 -19.46 -1.52 16.89
C LYS A 282 -18.17 -2.18 17.38
N THR A 283 -17.64 -3.13 16.62
CA THR A 283 -16.27 -3.64 16.79
C THR A 283 -15.43 -2.96 15.72
N PRO A 284 -14.89 -1.77 16.03
CA PRO A 284 -14.52 -0.82 14.98
C PRO A 284 -13.42 -1.37 14.07
N ILE A 285 -13.76 -1.49 12.78
CA ILE A 285 -12.80 -1.81 11.71
C ILE A 285 -12.27 -0.50 11.17
N ARG A 286 -10.94 -0.31 11.18
CA ARG A 286 -10.29 0.86 10.59
C ARG A 286 -10.27 0.75 9.06
N LEU A 287 -10.98 1.65 8.40
CA LEU A 287 -10.99 1.82 6.95
C LEU A 287 -10.19 3.07 6.60
N ILE A 288 -9.23 2.94 5.70
CA ILE A 288 -8.43 4.06 5.21
C ILE A 288 -8.73 4.33 3.74
N ASP A 289 -8.69 5.61 3.38
CA ASP A 289 -8.85 6.07 2.00
C ASP A 289 -8.13 7.39 1.80
N HIS A 290 -8.09 7.88 0.56
CA HIS A 290 -7.59 9.20 0.23
C HIS A 290 -8.32 9.79 -0.97
N ILE A 291 -8.17 11.11 -1.13
CA ILE A 291 -8.66 11.86 -2.28
C ILE A 291 -7.62 12.88 -2.72
N LYS A 292 -7.50 13.11 -4.02
CA LYS A 292 -6.64 14.16 -4.59
C LYS A 292 -7.50 15.38 -4.89
N TYR A 293 -7.11 16.52 -4.35
CA TYR A 293 -7.74 17.81 -4.62
C TYR A 293 -7.03 18.58 -5.73
N LYS A 294 -5.70 18.40 -5.82
CA LYS A 294 -4.84 19.07 -6.79
C LYS A 294 -3.64 18.18 -7.14
N GLU A 295 -3.29 18.07 -8.43
CA GLU A 295 -2.12 17.31 -8.93
C GLU A 295 -1.58 17.90 -10.24
#